data_d1c1b4990eacf9d4c7903ac005bf0cbc
#
_entry.id   d1c1b4990eacf9d4c7903ac005bf0cbc
#
_cell.length_a   1.000
_cell.length_b   1.000
_cell.length_c   1.000
_cell.angle_alpha   90.00
_cell.angle_beta   90.00
_cell.angle_gamma   90.00
#
_symmetry.space_group_name_H-M   'P 1'
#
loop_
_entity.id
_entity.type
_entity.pdbx_description
1 polymer ?
#
loop_
_entity_poly.entity_id
_entity_poly.type
_entity_poly.pdbx_seq_one_letter_code
_entity_poly.pdbx_strand_id
1 'polypeptide(L)'
;PAPKPEVKPTPAPAPKPEVKPEPAPAPKPENNGHIHVVVGDFDTPHMRGARSAIMSNINGWRTLTDNMYRPRVLQQGEPTGIWARVGGGKYSFNEKGIDTDTTYTRIQGGYDAKTSSGWTVGGQVSYLRGNDDYVFNGTGKEKAFAVGAYGLKDLGNNQYIHIESQVGRTSNDFTV
;
A
#
# COMPACT_ATOMS: atom_id res chain seq x y z
N PRO A 1 -44.61 -77.54 -6.35
CA PRO A 1 -45.01 -76.32 -5.67
C PRO A 1 -43.92 -75.30 -5.81
N ALA A 2 -44.30 -74.18 -6.46
CA ALA A 2 -43.38 -73.03 -6.67
C ALA A 2 -43.24 -72.25 -5.37
N PRO A 3 -42.07 -71.70 -5.06
CA PRO A 3 -41.89 -70.92 -3.88
C PRO A 3 -42.58 -69.53 -4.01
N LYS A 4 -43.20 -69.13 -2.90
CA LYS A 4 -43.94 -67.88 -2.72
C LYS A 4 -42.95 -66.69 -2.79
N PRO A 5 -43.25 -65.60 -3.48
CA PRO A 5 -42.36 -64.45 -3.54
C PRO A 5 -42.29 -63.78 -2.17
N GLU A 6 -41.06 -63.52 -1.75
CA GLU A 6 -40.71 -62.81 -0.53
C GLU A 6 -40.98 -61.31 -0.69
N VAL A 7 -41.85 -60.72 0.17
CA VAL A 7 -42.21 -59.33 0.16
C VAL A 7 -41.07 -58.53 0.83
N LYS A 8 -40.36 -57.72 0.04
CA LYS A 8 -39.36 -56.85 0.52
C LYS A 8 -40.00 -55.77 1.46
N PRO A 9 -39.43 -55.46 2.64
CA PRO A 9 -39.99 -54.47 3.52
C PRO A 9 -39.87 -53.06 2.90
N THR A 10 -40.94 -52.28 2.98
CA THR A 10 -41.02 -50.89 2.56
C THR A 10 -40.07 -50.03 3.40
N PRO A 11 -39.24 -49.18 2.78
CA PRO A 11 -38.37 -48.29 3.52
C PRO A 11 -39.19 -47.32 4.40
N ALA A 12 -38.72 -47.10 5.62
CA ALA A 12 -39.31 -46.12 6.56
C ALA A 12 -39.30 -44.71 5.95
N PRO A 13 -40.34 -43.90 6.18
CA PRO A 13 -40.40 -42.54 5.69
C PRO A 13 -39.25 -41.70 6.32
N ALA A 14 -38.59 -40.90 5.45
CA ALA A 14 -37.53 -39.98 5.85
C ALA A 14 -38.02 -38.99 6.93
N PRO A 15 -37.18 -38.67 7.93
CA PRO A 15 -37.54 -37.69 8.96
C PRO A 15 -37.83 -36.33 8.30
N LYS A 16 -38.93 -35.71 8.72
CA LYS A 16 -39.28 -34.33 8.34
C LYS A 16 -38.11 -33.37 8.70
N PRO A 17 -37.77 -32.42 7.84
CA PRO A 17 -36.78 -31.41 8.18
C PRO A 17 -37.26 -30.64 9.42
N GLU A 18 -36.38 -30.56 10.42
CA GLU A 18 -36.57 -29.79 11.62
C GLU A 18 -36.65 -28.29 11.22
N VAL A 19 -37.79 -27.68 11.45
CA VAL A 19 -37.96 -26.22 11.21
C VAL A 19 -37.16 -25.50 12.28
N LYS A 20 -36.04 -24.90 11.82
CA LYS A 20 -35.23 -24.02 12.65
C LYS A 20 -36.11 -22.88 13.17
N PRO A 21 -36.15 -22.61 14.48
CA PRO A 21 -36.97 -21.51 15.00
C PRO A 21 -36.56 -20.21 14.35
N GLU A 22 -37.55 -19.47 13.86
CA GLU A 22 -37.39 -18.12 13.33
C GLU A 22 -36.80 -17.20 14.40
N PRO A 23 -35.76 -16.43 14.10
CA PRO A 23 -35.19 -15.49 15.08
C PRO A 23 -36.28 -14.55 15.58
N ALA A 24 -36.36 -14.38 16.90
CA ALA A 24 -37.28 -13.45 17.51
C ALA A 24 -37.15 -12.04 16.86
N PRO A 25 -38.27 -11.36 16.58
CA PRO A 25 -38.20 -10.00 16.01
C PRO A 25 -37.39 -9.08 16.92
N ALA A 26 -36.46 -8.36 16.32
CA ALA A 26 -35.64 -7.38 17.02
C ALA A 26 -36.56 -6.39 17.77
N PRO A 27 -36.21 -6.00 19.02
CA PRO A 27 -37.02 -5.05 19.78
C PRO A 27 -37.15 -3.76 18.98
N LYS A 28 -38.39 -3.28 18.82
CA LYS A 28 -38.66 -1.96 18.22
C LYS A 28 -37.94 -0.90 19.07
N PRO A 29 -37.22 0.04 18.44
CA PRO A 29 -36.61 1.12 19.21
C PRO A 29 -37.70 1.94 19.90
N GLU A 30 -37.65 1.98 21.22
CA GLU A 30 -38.46 2.91 22.01
C GLU A 30 -37.99 4.34 21.68
N ASN A 31 -38.88 5.10 21.07
CA ASN A 31 -38.62 6.49 20.69
C ASN A 31 -38.75 7.40 21.93
N ASN A 32 -37.72 7.43 22.77
CA ASN A 32 -37.65 8.30 23.96
C ASN A 32 -37.07 9.68 23.65
N GLY A 33 -37.14 10.15 22.40
CA GLY A 33 -36.70 11.50 22.04
C GLY A 33 -35.18 11.78 22.22
N HIS A 34 -34.41 10.79 22.61
CA HIS A 34 -32.96 10.88 22.68
C HIS A 34 -32.36 10.38 21.36
N ILE A 35 -31.71 11.27 20.62
CA ILE A 35 -30.90 10.90 19.46
C ILE A 35 -29.67 10.21 20.01
N HIS A 36 -29.67 8.88 20.02
CA HIS A 36 -28.45 8.12 20.22
C HIS A 36 -27.62 8.20 18.93
N VAL A 37 -26.68 9.12 18.89
CA VAL A 37 -25.65 9.10 17.86
C VAL A 37 -24.73 7.92 18.18
N VAL A 38 -24.98 6.77 17.54
CA VAL A 38 -24.02 5.66 17.55
C VAL A 38 -22.88 6.09 16.65
N VAL A 39 -21.82 6.61 17.23
CA VAL A 39 -20.54 6.79 16.53
C VAL A 39 -19.93 5.39 16.42
N GLY A 40 -20.37 4.65 15.42
CA GLY A 40 -19.75 3.38 15.03
C GLY A 40 -18.67 3.64 14.00
N ASP A 41 -17.57 2.91 14.09
CA ASP A 41 -16.54 2.88 13.07
C ASP A 41 -17.09 2.09 11.87
N PHE A 42 -17.81 2.78 10.96
CA PHE A 42 -18.39 2.17 9.76
C PHE A 42 -17.31 2.00 8.68
N ASP A 43 -16.41 1.08 8.93
CA ASP A 43 -15.30 0.78 8.00
C ASP A 43 -15.80 -0.19 6.92
N THR A 44 -16.44 0.37 5.90
CA THR A 44 -16.90 -0.43 4.75
C THR A 44 -15.72 -0.96 3.94
N PRO A 45 -15.87 -2.08 3.18
CA PRO A 45 -14.82 -2.56 2.29
C PRO A 45 -14.27 -1.50 1.34
N HIS A 46 -15.14 -0.64 0.78
CA HIS A 46 -14.71 0.45 -0.08
C HIS A 46 -13.88 1.51 0.67
N MET A 47 -14.20 1.83 1.91
CA MET A 47 -13.40 2.75 2.72
C MET A 47 -12.03 2.18 3.04
N ARG A 48 -11.95 0.88 3.33
CA ARG A 48 -10.67 0.19 3.56
C ARG A 48 -9.81 0.18 2.30
N GLY A 49 -10.41 -0.12 1.15
CA GLY A 49 -9.72 -0.05 -0.13
C GLY A 49 -9.19 1.35 -0.45
N ALA A 50 -10.01 2.38 -0.25
CA ALA A 50 -9.59 3.77 -0.45
C ALA A 50 -8.45 4.18 0.49
N ARG A 51 -8.49 3.80 1.77
CA ARG A 51 -7.38 4.02 2.73
C ARG A 51 -6.12 3.29 2.29
N SER A 52 -6.25 2.06 1.80
CA SER A 52 -5.14 1.26 1.27
C SER A 52 -4.48 1.97 0.08
N ALA A 53 -5.27 2.50 -0.86
CA ALA A 53 -4.76 3.26 -2.00
C ALA A 53 -4.06 4.57 -1.58
N ILE A 54 -4.58 5.28 -0.58
CA ILE A 54 -3.92 6.46 -0.02
C ILE A 54 -2.58 6.08 0.63
N MET A 55 -2.54 4.99 1.39
CA MET A 55 -1.31 4.54 2.04
C MET A 55 -0.27 4.11 1.02
N SER A 56 -0.67 3.42 -0.05
CA SER A 56 0.21 3.08 -1.17
C SER A 56 0.82 4.35 -1.78
N ASN A 57 0.04 5.37 -2.08
CA ASN A 57 0.53 6.66 -2.59
C ASN A 57 1.56 7.31 -1.67
N ILE A 58 1.33 7.31 -0.35
CA ILE A 58 2.27 7.85 0.63
C ILE A 58 3.57 7.06 0.62
N ASN A 59 3.50 5.74 0.60
CA ASN A 59 4.68 4.88 0.56
C ASN A 59 5.44 5.00 -0.76
N GLY A 60 4.74 5.10 -1.88
CA GLY A 60 5.34 5.37 -3.19
C GLY A 60 6.07 6.71 -3.21
N TRP A 61 5.47 7.77 -2.68
CA TRP A 61 6.14 9.05 -2.54
C TRP A 61 7.40 8.95 -1.66
N ARG A 62 7.32 8.32 -0.49
CA ARG A 62 8.49 8.08 0.37
C ARG A 62 9.58 7.30 -0.35
N THR A 63 9.19 6.23 -1.05
CA THR A 63 10.13 5.40 -1.83
C THR A 63 10.77 6.19 -2.96
N LEU A 64 10.01 7.06 -3.65
CA LEU A 64 10.52 7.91 -4.71
C LEU A 64 11.51 8.94 -4.19
N THR A 65 11.22 9.55 -3.04
CA THR A 65 12.01 10.64 -2.46
C THR A 65 13.14 10.16 -1.55
N ASP A 66 13.22 8.87 -1.24
CA ASP A 66 14.34 8.31 -0.49
C ASP A 66 15.61 8.32 -1.35
N ASN A 67 16.43 9.35 -1.13
CA ASN A 67 17.63 9.60 -1.93
C ASN A 67 18.93 9.48 -1.12
N MET A 68 18.91 8.70 -0.05
CA MET A 68 20.12 8.44 0.76
C MET A 68 21.23 7.71 0.00
N TYR A 69 20.93 7.21 -1.20
CA TYR A 69 21.92 6.51 -2.01
C TYR A 69 23.04 7.44 -2.50
N ARG A 70 22.72 8.59 -3.12
CA ARG A 70 23.73 9.45 -3.71
C ARG A 70 24.70 10.07 -2.68
N PRO A 71 24.22 10.60 -1.55
CA PRO A 71 25.12 11.01 -0.46
C PRO A 71 26.06 9.91 0.00
N ARG A 72 25.55 8.69 0.14
CA ARG A 72 26.32 7.56 0.63
C ARG A 72 27.46 7.15 -0.31
N VAL A 73 27.19 7.06 -1.62
CA VAL A 73 28.24 6.68 -2.59
C VAL A 73 29.25 7.81 -2.81
N LEU A 74 28.83 9.07 -2.72
CA LEU A 74 29.76 10.21 -2.75
C LEU A 74 30.72 10.21 -1.56
N GLN A 75 30.25 9.82 -0.39
CA GLN A 75 31.12 9.62 0.79
C GLN A 75 32.10 8.44 0.61
N GLN A 76 31.74 7.45 -0.18
CA GLN A 76 32.62 6.33 -0.52
C GLN A 76 33.63 6.67 -1.61
N GLY A 77 33.68 7.93 -2.06
CA GLY A 77 34.63 8.42 -3.04
C GLY A 77 34.20 8.27 -4.50
N GLU A 78 32.91 8.03 -4.75
CA GLU A 78 32.41 8.07 -6.13
C GLU A 78 32.56 9.46 -6.75
N PRO A 79 32.93 9.53 -8.04
CA PRO A 79 33.10 10.80 -8.71
C PRO A 79 31.78 11.55 -8.87
N THR A 80 31.86 12.87 -8.85
CA THR A 80 30.75 13.75 -9.27
C THR A 80 30.58 13.70 -10.79
N GLY A 81 29.35 14.00 -11.24
CA GLY A 81 29.03 14.02 -12.66
C GLY A 81 27.62 13.49 -12.93
N ILE A 82 27.44 12.95 -14.11
CA ILE A 82 26.17 12.31 -14.49
C ILE A 82 26.09 10.95 -13.80
N TRP A 83 24.94 10.67 -13.21
CA TRP A 83 24.65 9.40 -12.57
C TRP A 83 23.23 8.93 -12.89
N ALA A 84 23.04 7.63 -12.86
CA ALA A 84 21.72 7.00 -12.98
C ALA A 84 21.63 5.80 -12.03
N ARG A 85 20.42 5.52 -11.58
CA ARG A 85 20.10 4.39 -10.71
C ARG A 85 18.77 3.78 -11.10
N VAL A 86 18.73 2.46 -11.13
CA VAL A 86 17.50 1.67 -11.26
C VAL A 86 17.37 0.82 -10.00
N GLY A 87 16.19 0.71 -9.48
CA GLY A 87 15.88 -0.12 -8.33
C GLY A 87 14.44 -0.61 -8.38
N GLY A 88 14.18 -1.65 -7.64
CA GLY A 88 12.84 -2.17 -7.48
C GLY A 88 12.73 -2.94 -6.17
N GLY A 89 11.51 -3.18 -5.76
CA GLY A 89 11.24 -3.87 -4.52
C GLY A 89 9.76 -4.09 -4.30
N LYS A 90 9.48 -4.63 -3.13
CA LYS A 90 8.12 -4.78 -2.62
C LYS A 90 8.05 -4.13 -1.25
N TYR A 91 6.96 -3.43 -0.97
CA TYR A 91 6.59 -3.04 0.37
C TYR A 91 5.18 -3.53 0.69
N SER A 92 4.98 -3.91 1.94
CA SER A 92 3.70 -4.38 2.46
C SER A 92 3.34 -3.55 3.67
N PHE A 93 2.09 -3.20 3.79
CA PHE A 93 1.55 -2.54 4.96
C PHE A 93 0.27 -3.24 5.38
N ASN A 94 0.25 -3.76 6.59
CA ASN A 94 -0.91 -4.44 7.17
C ASN A 94 -1.10 -3.94 8.60
N GLU A 95 -2.00 -3.00 8.78
CA GLU A 95 -2.35 -2.46 10.09
C GLU A 95 -3.78 -1.90 10.11
N LYS A 96 -4.54 -2.21 11.15
CA LYS A 96 -5.88 -1.64 11.42
C LYS A 96 -6.85 -1.77 10.24
N GLY A 97 -6.82 -2.90 9.53
CA GLY A 97 -7.71 -3.15 8.40
C GLY A 97 -7.31 -2.46 7.10
N ILE A 98 -6.11 -1.86 7.05
CA ILE A 98 -5.45 -1.43 5.83
C ILE A 98 -4.47 -2.54 5.45
N ASP A 99 -4.59 -3.04 4.24
CA ASP A 99 -3.70 -4.07 3.71
C ASP A 99 -3.31 -3.69 2.29
N THR A 100 -2.02 -3.48 2.08
CA THR A 100 -1.47 -3.17 0.77
C THR A 100 -0.17 -3.90 0.54
N ASP A 101 -0.06 -4.52 -0.62
CA ASP A 101 1.16 -5.09 -1.16
C ASP A 101 1.50 -4.35 -2.45
N THR A 102 2.62 -3.66 -2.48
CA THR A 102 3.06 -2.91 -3.66
C THR A 102 4.37 -3.45 -4.19
N THR A 103 4.39 -3.83 -5.45
CA THR A 103 5.62 -4.13 -6.19
C THR A 103 5.97 -2.94 -7.07
N TYR A 104 7.16 -2.38 -6.93
CA TYR A 104 7.55 -1.17 -7.63
C TYR A 104 8.87 -1.29 -8.37
N THR A 105 9.01 -0.45 -9.38
CA THR A 105 10.27 -0.13 -10.06
C THR A 105 10.50 1.36 -9.99
N ARG A 106 11.74 1.77 -9.70
CA ARG A 106 12.16 3.17 -9.60
C ARG A 106 13.38 3.41 -10.49
N ILE A 107 13.36 4.54 -11.20
CA ILE A 107 14.48 5.03 -11.98
C ILE A 107 14.79 6.44 -11.48
N GLN A 108 16.05 6.70 -11.21
CA GLN A 108 16.55 8.02 -10.81
C GLN A 108 17.77 8.36 -11.61
N GLY A 109 17.94 9.62 -11.91
CA GLY A 109 19.14 10.12 -12.57
C GLY A 109 19.37 11.59 -12.26
N GLY A 110 20.59 12.01 -12.36
CA GLY A 110 20.95 13.38 -12.04
C GLY A 110 22.35 13.74 -12.49
N TYR A 111 22.71 14.97 -12.14
CA TYR A 111 24.04 15.51 -12.31
C TYR A 111 24.45 16.25 -11.04
N ASP A 112 25.68 16.07 -10.63
CA ASP A 112 26.27 16.81 -9.53
C ASP A 112 27.68 17.30 -9.82
N ALA A 113 28.07 18.36 -9.11
CA ALA A 113 29.40 18.96 -9.24
C ALA A 113 29.91 19.40 -7.88
N LYS A 114 31.24 19.32 -7.71
CA LYS A 114 31.91 19.81 -6.51
C LYS A 114 32.23 21.29 -6.66
N THR A 115 31.85 22.06 -5.65
CA THR A 115 32.14 23.49 -5.59
C THR A 115 33.47 23.75 -4.92
N SER A 116 34.03 24.96 -5.12
CA SER A 116 35.26 25.39 -4.45
C SER A 116 35.16 25.48 -2.93
N SER A 117 33.93 25.64 -2.40
CA SER A 117 33.64 25.67 -0.95
C SER A 117 33.49 24.28 -0.32
N GLY A 118 33.75 23.21 -1.10
CA GLY A 118 33.70 21.83 -0.63
C GLY A 118 32.30 21.21 -0.57
N TRP A 119 31.30 21.90 -1.09
CA TRP A 119 29.97 21.32 -1.30
C TRP A 119 29.93 20.52 -2.60
N THR A 120 29.23 19.41 -2.60
CA THR A 120 28.75 18.76 -3.81
C THR A 120 27.30 19.14 -3.99
N VAL A 121 26.96 19.80 -5.10
CA VAL A 121 25.60 20.23 -5.41
C VAL A 121 25.11 19.54 -6.66
N GLY A 122 23.84 19.18 -6.70
CA GLY A 122 23.28 18.43 -7.81
C GLY A 122 21.78 18.63 -7.97
N GLY A 123 21.32 18.24 -9.17
CA GLY A 123 19.91 18.12 -9.50
C GLY A 123 19.59 16.69 -9.90
N GLN A 124 18.35 16.28 -9.69
CA GLN A 124 17.88 14.94 -9.98
C GLN A 124 16.45 14.90 -10.48
N VAL A 125 16.16 13.82 -11.20
CA VAL A 125 14.81 13.42 -11.59
C VAL A 125 14.58 11.98 -11.11
N SER A 126 13.36 11.70 -10.71
CA SER A 126 12.96 10.39 -10.21
C SER A 126 11.62 9.98 -10.80
N TYR A 127 11.50 8.74 -11.19
CA TYR A 127 10.27 8.13 -11.66
C TYR A 127 10.05 6.79 -10.95
N LEU A 128 8.82 6.55 -10.51
CA LEU A 128 8.39 5.30 -9.90
C LEU A 128 7.13 4.80 -10.58
N ARG A 129 7.07 3.50 -10.80
CA ARG A 129 5.87 2.78 -11.20
C ARG A 129 5.68 1.61 -10.25
N GLY A 130 4.47 1.50 -9.68
CA GLY A 130 4.04 0.44 -8.80
C GLY A 130 2.79 -0.27 -9.30
N ASN A 131 2.63 -1.52 -8.89
CA ASN A 131 1.39 -2.27 -8.96
C ASN A 131 1.02 -2.64 -7.53
N ASP A 132 -0.22 -2.35 -7.19
CA ASP A 132 -0.75 -2.48 -5.83
C ASP A 132 -1.81 -3.57 -5.79
N ASP A 133 -1.73 -4.39 -4.76
CA ASP A 133 -2.78 -5.31 -4.36
C ASP A 133 -3.35 -4.82 -3.02
N TYR A 134 -4.67 -4.65 -2.97
CA TYR A 134 -5.37 -4.14 -1.79
C TYR A 134 -6.25 -5.20 -1.16
N VAL A 135 -6.67 -4.93 0.06
CA VAL A 135 -7.70 -5.72 0.74
C VAL A 135 -8.96 -5.91 -0.14
N PHE A 136 -9.63 -7.06 -0.01
CA PHE A 136 -10.83 -7.43 -0.77
C PHE A 136 -10.65 -7.50 -2.31
N ASN A 137 -9.48 -7.97 -2.77
CA ASN A 137 -9.13 -8.10 -4.19
C ASN A 137 -9.11 -6.76 -4.97
N GLY A 138 -8.99 -5.64 -4.27
CA GLY A 138 -8.75 -4.37 -4.92
C GLY A 138 -7.35 -4.33 -5.53
N THR A 139 -7.20 -3.62 -6.62
CA THR A 139 -5.92 -3.45 -7.33
C THR A 139 -5.67 -2.00 -7.68
N GLY A 140 -4.40 -1.62 -7.80
CA GLY A 140 -4.01 -0.28 -8.21
C GLY A 140 -2.76 -0.25 -9.08
N LYS A 141 -2.60 0.88 -9.76
CA LYS A 141 -1.39 1.21 -10.50
C LYS A 141 -0.92 2.58 -10.08
N GLU A 142 0.22 2.60 -9.45
CA GLU A 142 0.85 3.82 -8.99
C GLU A 142 1.88 4.32 -9.98
N LYS A 143 1.92 5.65 -10.18
CA LYS A 143 2.96 6.34 -10.91
C LYS A 143 3.34 7.58 -10.14
N ALA A 144 4.63 7.82 -9.98
CA ALA A 144 5.13 9.02 -9.33
C ALA A 144 6.32 9.58 -10.10
N PHE A 145 6.40 10.90 -10.14
CA PHE A 145 7.49 11.63 -10.76
C PHE A 145 7.91 12.78 -9.85
N ALA A 146 9.22 12.99 -9.69
CA ALA A 146 9.74 14.10 -8.93
C ALA A 146 10.98 14.68 -9.58
N VAL A 147 11.19 15.96 -9.36
CA VAL A 147 12.43 16.67 -9.65
C VAL A 147 12.94 17.30 -8.35
N GLY A 148 14.24 17.37 -8.18
CA GLY A 148 14.81 17.90 -6.96
C GLY A 148 16.23 18.42 -7.15
N ALA A 149 16.69 19.11 -6.11
CA ALA A 149 18.06 19.54 -5.97
C ALA A 149 18.58 19.13 -4.59
N TYR A 150 19.88 18.89 -4.51
CA TYR A 150 20.52 18.52 -3.26
C TYR A 150 21.90 19.16 -3.12
N GLY A 151 22.32 19.25 -1.87
CA GLY A 151 23.67 19.65 -1.49
C GLY A 151 24.22 18.72 -0.43
N LEU A 152 25.45 18.30 -0.60
CA LEU A 152 26.20 17.47 0.33
C LEU A 152 27.49 18.18 0.71
N LYS A 153 27.82 18.23 2.00
CA LYS A 153 29.11 18.64 2.49
C LYS A 153 29.67 17.61 3.45
N ASP A 154 30.83 17.09 3.13
CA ASP A 154 31.61 16.26 4.03
C ASP A 154 32.32 17.15 5.05
N LEU A 155 32.16 16.84 6.33
CA LEU A 155 32.77 17.52 7.46
C LEU A 155 33.99 16.76 8.01
N GLY A 156 34.32 15.60 7.43
CA GLY A 156 35.31 14.68 7.95
C GLY A 156 34.80 13.85 9.14
N ASN A 157 35.62 12.92 9.66
CA ASN A 157 35.30 12.06 10.77
C ASN A 157 33.95 11.30 10.64
N ASN A 158 33.61 10.85 9.45
CA ASN A 158 32.31 10.22 9.14
C ASN A 158 31.08 11.13 9.38
N GLN A 159 31.26 12.44 9.39
CA GLN A 159 30.17 13.40 9.52
C GLN A 159 29.92 14.13 8.21
N TYR A 160 28.64 14.37 7.89
CA TYR A 160 28.26 15.11 6.71
C TYR A 160 26.94 15.86 6.92
N ILE A 161 26.74 16.88 6.12
CA ILE A 161 25.47 17.59 5.99
C ILE A 161 24.89 17.26 4.62
N HIS A 162 23.65 16.80 4.58
CA HIS A 162 22.88 16.63 3.37
C HIS A 162 21.58 17.43 3.45
N ILE A 163 21.37 18.26 2.44
CA ILE A 163 20.15 19.06 2.28
C ILE A 163 19.55 18.70 0.93
N GLU A 164 18.27 18.39 0.92
CA GLU A 164 17.56 18.00 -0.29
C GLU A 164 16.18 18.64 -0.33
N SER A 165 15.75 19.04 -1.51
CA SER A 165 14.38 19.50 -1.78
C SER A 165 13.89 18.86 -3.06
N GLN A 166 12.68 18.31 -3.00
CA GLN A 166 12.03 17.68 -4.15
C GLN A 166 10.59 18.17 -4.27
N VAL A 167 10.12 18.27 -5.51
CA VAL A 167 8.73 18.50 -5.85
C VAL A 167 8.31 17.52 -6.94
N GLY A 168 7.09 17.03 -6.87
CA GLY A 168 6.63 16.05 -7.81
C GLY A 168 5.13 15.80 -7.75
N ARG A 169 4.71 14.77 -8.47
CA ARG A 169 3.31 14.35 -8.56
C ARG A 169 3.22 12.83 -8.45
N THR A 170 2.22 12.38 -7.71
CA THR A 170 1.79 10.99 -7.70
C THR A 170 0.42 10.86 -8.36
N SER A 171 0.16 9.72 -8.97
CA SER A 171 -1.14 9.30 -9.50
C SER A 171 -1.32 7.83 -9.18
N ASN A 172 -2.51 7.48 -8.70
CA ASN A 172 -2.88 6.11 -8.44
C ASN A 172 -4.25 5.86 -9.06
N ASP A 173 -4.30 4.91 -10.00
CA ASP A 173 -5.53 4.42 -10.62
C ASP A 173 -5.88 3.12 -9.89
N PHE A 174 -6.98 3.08 -9.14
CA PHE A 174 -7.33 1.94 -8.32
C PHE A 174 -8.78 1.51 -8.45
N THR A 175 -9.02 0.22 -8.20
CA THR A 175 -10.34 -0.40 -8.11
C THR A 175 -10.46 -1.11 -6.76
N VAL A 176 -11.57 -0.91 -6.06
CA VAL A 176 -11.89 -1.50 -4.75
C VAL A 176 -13.33 -2.00 -4.71
#